data_a0c76bf9c1beb51a6934ca8838d032c8
#
_entry.id   a0c76bf9c1beb51a6934ca8838d032c8
#
_cell.length_a   1.000
_cell.length_b   1.000
_cell.length_c   1.000
_cell.angle_alpha   90.00
_cell.angle_beta   90.00
_cell.angle_gamma   90.00
#
_symmetry.space_group_name_H-M   'P 1'
#
loop_
_entity.id
_entity.type
_entity.pdbx_description
1 polymer ?
#
loop_
_entity_poly.entity_id
_entity_poly.type
_entity_poly.pdbx_seq_one_letter_code
_entity_poly.pdbx_strand_id
1 'polypeptide(L)'
;MITKREKLQYVYVFLTDLAALAASVILAWLIVGGIMGQLLPYSVLDWVQALVLLVLAYTVTFFCFDQTENIVKRTRGQEAKLSIKSNLLMMVIYSAFLTLSKAVLQDSRYFLVGVVSFNLFLLPAAHGLLKKLLVKAPDNLQNETLVGIVTTGDHAGKMIREISNDWSRRVCGVALLEATGDAIGTKVENIEIKANYDTFMNWLRRAALDEVYIDVPMDSGESFIPYLEEMESMGLTVHFRMPLLDRIEESCCNETSSARLCRDLGRCAGGNLVTMATIEPKLRDQILKRLMDILGSLVGCIISIPIIAITAIPLKLESPGPLFFKQKRVGRNGRVFYIHKLRSMYMDAEERKKELMAQNEMNGLMFKMQDDPRITKVGKFIRKTSIDELPQFFDVLRGDMSLVGTRPPTLDEYKQYESHHKRRLSMKPGITGLWQVSGRSDIEDFEDVVKLDVQYIDNWSLWGDIKILFKTGWVVFAGRGAK
;
A
#
# COMPACT_ATOMS: atom_id res chain seq x y z
N MET A 1 -0.38 -8.35 -2.86
CA MET A 1 0.11 -7.12 -2.19
C MET A 1 0.99 -6.33 -3.13
N ILE A 2 0.66 -5.07 -3.42
CA ILE A 2 1.49 -4.25 -4.30
C ILE A 2 2.72 -3.82 -3.51
N THR A 3 3.86 -4.38 -3.84
CA THR A 3 5.13 -4.07 -3.20
C THR A 3 5.51 -2.59 -3.47
N LYS A 4 6.37 -2.01 -2.63
CA LYS A 4 6.90 -0.64 -2.88
C LYS A 4 7.65 -0.60 -4.22
N ARG A 5 8.18 -1.74 -4.65
CA ARG A 5 8.78 -1.92 -5.98
C ARG A 5 7.78 -1.64 -7.09
N GLU A 6 6.59 -2.23 -7.02
CA GLU A 6 5.56 -2.01 -8.05
C GLU A 6 5.13 -0.54 -8.09
N LYS A 7 5.06 0.13 -6.92
CA LYS A 7 4.78 1.58 -6.85
C LYS A 7 5.91 2.42 -7.46
N LEU A 8 7.17 2.09 -7.14
CA LEU A 8 8.33 2.74 -7.75
C LEU A 8 8.43 2.42 -9.24
N GLN A 9 8.18 1.18 -9.63
CA GLN A 9 8.08 0.76 -11.01
C GLN A 9 7.04 1.60 -11.77
N TYR A 10 5.88 1.85 -11.14
CA TYR A 10 4.83 2.70 -11.68
C TYR A 10 5.31 4.13 -11.94
N VAL A 11 6.01 4.72 -10.97
CA VAL A 11 6.59 6.05 -11.11
C VAL A 11 7.68 6.08 -12.17
N TYR A 12 8.58 5.09 -12.18
CA TYR A 12 9.66 5.01 -13.18
C TYR A 12 9.12 4.82 -14.59
N VAL A 13 8.11 3.97 -14.78
CA VAL A 13 7.47 3.80 -16.09
C VAL A 13 6.84 5.11 -16.53
N PHE A 14 6.04 5.75 -15.66
CA PHE A 14 5.39 7.02 -15.98
C PHE A 14 6.40 8.13 -16.35
N LEU A 15 7.48 8.28 -15.59
CA LEU A 15 8.53 9.25 -15.89
C LEU A 15 9.28 8.93 -17.20
N THR A 16 9.55 7.65 -17.45
CA THR A 16 10.19 7.19 -18.68
C THR A 16 9.32 7.48 -19.90
N ASP A 17 8.02 7.27 -19.76
CA ASP A 17 7.05 7.54 -20.82
C ASP A 17 6.93 9.03 -21.10
N LEU A 18 6.89 9.87 -20.04
CA LEU A 18 6.91 11.32 -20.21
C LEU A 18 8.21 11.80 -20.90
N ALA A 19 9.34 11.18 -20.57
CA ALA A 19 10.61 11.50 -21.22
C ALA A 19 10.58 11.09 -22.70
N ALA A 20 10.03 9.92 -23.04
CA ALA A 20 9.87 9.48 -24.43
C ALA A 20 8.92 10.39 -25.21
N LEU A 21 7.81 10.81 -24.57
CA LEU A 21 6.86 11.76 -25.14
C LEU A 21 7.51 13.13 -25.38
N ALA A 22 8.26 13.67 -24.43
CA ALA A 22 8.98 14.92 -24.57
C ALA A 22 10.02 14.86 -25.72
N ALA A 23 10.77 13.77 -25.81
CA ALA A 23 11.69 13.53 -26.92
C ALA A 23 10.96 13.47 -28.28
N SER A 24 9.78 12.83 -28.32
CA SER A 24 8.93 12.76 -29.52
C SER A 24 8.45 14.14 -29.97
N VAL A 25 8.07 14.99 -29.00
CA VAL A 25 7.66 16.39 -29.23
C VAL A 25 8.82 17.20 -29.83
N ILE A 26 10.01 17.08 -29.23
CA ILE A 26 11.21 17.79 -29.72
C ILE A 26 11.58 17.35 -31.14
N LEU A 27 11.57 16.04 -31.41
CA LEU A 27 11.86 15.53 -32.76
C LEU A 27 10.81 15.96 -33.80
N ALA A 28 9.54 15.90 -33.44
CA ALA A 28 8.46 16.38 -34.28
C ALA A 28 8.62 17.88 -34.60
N TRP A 29 8.94 18.69 -33.57
CA TRP A 29 9.19 20.13 -33.74
C TRP A 29 10.37 20.41 -34.68
N LEU A 30 11.49 19.71 -34.49
CA LEU A 30 12.70 19.87 -35.34
C LEU A 30 12.47 19.47 -36.83
N ILE A 31 11.79 18.34 -37.04
CA ILE A 31 11.60 17.78 -38.36
C ILE A 31 10.46 18.48 -39.09
N VAL A 32 9.30 18.63 -38.48
CA VAL A 32 8.16 19.30 -39.11
C VAL A 32 8.44 20.79 -39.30
N GLY A 33 9.06 21.46 -38.29
CA GLY A 33 9.49 22.86 -38.40
C GLY A 33 10.59 23.09 -39.45
N GLY A 34 11.56 22.16 -39.54
CA GLY A 34 12.66 22.22 -40.51
C GLY A 34 12.19 21.95 -41.95
N ILE A 35 11.34 20.95 -42.19
CA ILE A 35 10.88 20.57 -43.52
C ILE A 35 9.86 21.60 -44.06
N MET A 36 8.98 22.15 -43.21
CA MET A 36 7.95 23.09 -43.64
C MET A 36 8.44 24.52 -43.75
N GLY A 37 9.68 24.81 -43.39
CA GLY A 37 10.26 26.17 -43.45
C GLY A 37 9.56 27.23 -42.63
N GLN A 38 8.62 26.80 -41.81
CA GLN A 38 7.85 27.63 -40.90
C GLN A 38 8.16 27.15 -39.47
N LEU A 39 8.99 27.85 -38.74
CA LEU A 39 8.90 27.95 -37.31
C LEU A 39 7.44 28.34 -37.03
N LEU A 40 6.63 27.37 -36.57
CA LEU A 40 5.21 27.54 -36.35
C LEU A 40 4.96 28.87 -35.65
N PRO A 41 4.09 29.79 -36.18
CA PRO A 41 3.93 31.17 -35.67
C PRO A 41 3.10 31.20 -34.40
N TYR A 42 3.37 30.29 -33.48
CA TYR A 42 2.62 30.18 -32.22
C TYR A 42 3.35 30.88 -31.08
N SER A 43 2.59 31.51 -30.21
CA SER A 43 3.15 32.11 -29.00
C SER A 43 3.65 31.04 -28.03
N VAL A 44 4.55 31.42 -27.11
CA VAL A 44 5.02 30.55 -26.03
C VAL A 44 3.85 30.00 -25.21
N LEU A 45 2.80 30.80 -25.02
CA LEU A 45 1.61 30.41 -24.28
C LEU A 45 0.83 29.28 -24.99
N ASP A 46 0.70 29.35 -26.31
CA ASP A 46 0.03 28.32 -27.12
C ASP A 46 0.77 26.97 -27.02
N TRP A 47 2.11 27.02 -27.06
CA TRP A 47 2.94 25.83 -26.85
C TRP A 47 2.79 25.23 -25.46
N VAL A 48 2.79 26.06 -24.41
CA VAL A 48 2.59 25.60 -23.03
C VAL A 48 1.21 24.96 -22.89
N GLN A 49 0.16 25.59 -23.42
CA GLN A 49 -1.20 25.05 -23.40
C GLN A 49 -1.26 23.67 -24.10
N ALA A 50 -0.68 23.56 -25.29
CA ALA A 50 -0.68 22.32 -26.06
C ALA A 50 0.09 21.20 -25.34
N LEU A 51 1.25 21.52 -24.76
CA LEU A 51 2.04 20.55 -23.98
C LEU A 51 1.30 20.08 -22.73
N VAL A 52 0.64 20.98 -21.99
CA VAL A 52 -0.17 20.64 -20.83
C VAL A 52 -1.32 19.69 -21.24
N LEU A 53 -2.04 19.99 -22.33
CA LEU A 53 -3.10 19.14 -22.83
C LEU A 53 -2.58 17.78 -23.30
N LEU A 54 -1.39 17.72 -23.91
CA LEU A 54 -0.76 16.48 -24.34
C LEU A 54 -0.37 15.61 -23.13
N VAL A 55 0.23 16.20 -22.11
CA VAL A 55 0.56 15.50 -20.85
C VAL A 55 -0.70 15.01 -20.14
N LEU A 56 -1.77 15.79 -20.12
CA LEU A 56 -3.06 15.36 -19.57
C LEU A 56 -3.65 14.18 -20.36
N ALA A 57 -3.66 14.26 -21.71
CA ALA A 57 -4.11 13.17 -22.57
C ALA A 57 -3.30 11.90 -22.34
N TYR A 58 -1.99 12.04 -22.23
CA TYR A 58 -1.10 10.91 -21.94
C TYR A 58 -1.39 10.34 -20.55
N THR A 59 -1.55 11.18 -19.51
CA THR A 59 -1.86 10.73 -18.15
C THR A 59 -3.15 9.94 -18.11
N VAL A 60 -4.22 10.39 -18.79
CA VAL A 60 -5.47 9.64 -18.89
C VAL A 60 -5.23 8.28 -19.57
N THR A 61 -4.47 8.27 -20.67
CA THR A 61 -4.13 7.03 -21.40
C THR A 61 -3.34 6.06 -20.54
N PHE A 62 -2.39 6.55 -19.75
CA PHE A 62 -1.58 5.75 -18.84
C PHE A 62 -2.45 5.03 -17.79
N PHE A 63 -3.48 5.70 -17.26
CA PHE A 63 -4.41 5.09 -16.33
C PHE A 63 -5.47 4.19 -16.99
N CYS A 64 -5.78 4.40 -18.27
CA CYS A 64 -6.69 3.52 -19.02
C CYS A 64 -6.06 2.17 -19.35
N PHE A 65 -4.78 2.16 -19.71
CA PHE A 65 -4.00 0.95 -19.95
C PHE A 65 -3.05 0.73 -18.79
N ASP A 66 -3.04 -0.48 -18.22
CA ASP A 66 -2.06 -0.83 -17.18
C ASP A 66 -0.69 -1.03 -17.83
N GLN A 67 0.04 0.08 -18.03
CA GLN A 67 1.36 0.08 -18.68
C GLN A 67 2.44 -0.56 -17.81
N THR A 68 2.18 -0.78 -16.55
CA THR A 68 3.14 -1.34 -15.59
C THR A 68 3.01 -2.84 -15.39
N GLU A 69 1.84 -3.39 -15.72
CA GLU A 69 1.57 -4.81 -15.55
C GLU A 69 2.61 -5.66 -16.29
N ASN A 70 3.32 -6.49 -15.54
CA ASN A 70 4.33 -7.42 -16.07
C ASN A 70 5.43 -6.79 -16.98
N ILE A 71 5.78 -5.50 -16.81
CA ILE A 71 6.71 -4.80 -17.71
C ILE A 71 8.02 -5.57 -17.94
N VAL A 72 8.58 -6.20 -16.89
CA VAL A 72 9.84 -6.96 -17.01
C VAL A 72 9.68 -8.23 -17.86
N LYS A 73 8.49 -8.86 -17.81
CA LYS A 73 8.20 -10.14 -18.51
C LYS A 73 7.61 -9.95 -19.90
N ARG A 74 7.22 -8.73 -20.31
CA ARG A 74 6.63 -8.46 -21.63
C ARG A 74 7.60 -8.76 -22.77
N THR A 75 7.09 -9.43 -23.79
CA THR A 75 7.80 -9.65 -25.05
C THR A 75 7.79 -8.38 -25.90
N ARG A 76 8.70 -8.28 -26.87
CA ARG A 76 8.76 -7.14 -27.82
C ARG A 76 7.43 -6.93 -28.57
N GLY A 77 6.74 -8.01 -28.93
CA GLY A 77 5.44 -7.93 -29.61
C GLY A 77 4.33 -7.39 -28.72
N GLN A 78 4.33 -7.73 -27.44
CA GLN A 78 3.37 -7.19 -26.46
C GLN A 78 3.62 -5.69 -26.21
N GLU A 79 4.88 -5.27 -26.12
CA GLU A 79 5.26 -3.86 -26.02
C GLU A 79 4.79 -3.03 -27.23
N ALA A 80 5.02 -3.54 -28.45
CA ALA A 80 4.59 -2.88 -29.68
C ALA A 80 3.05 -2.72 -29.72
N LYS A 81 2.31 -3.79 -29.39
CA LYS A 81 0.83 -3.72 -29.32
C LYS A 81 0.34 -2.69 -28.30
N LEU A 82 0.96 -2.64 -27.13
CA LEU A 82 0.61 -1.68 -26.09
C LEU A 82 0.92 -0.25 -26.52
N SER A 83 2.09 -0.01 -27.11
CA SER A 83 2.50 1.29 -27.65
C SER A 83 1.52 1.79 -28.72
N ILE A 84 1.09 0.93 -29.64
CA ILE A 84 0.09 1.28 -30.66
C ILE A 84 -1.24 1.69 -30.00
N LYS A 85 -1.75 0.88 -29.09
CA LYS A 85 -3.02 1.16 -28.40
C LYS A 85 -2.96 2.47 -27.60
N SER A 86 -1.87 2.69 -26.85
CA SER A 86 -1.68 3.91 -26.06
C SER A 86 -1.60 5.15 -26.95
N ASN A 87 -0.83 5.09 -28.02
CA ASN A 87 -0.70 6.24 -28.93
C ASN A 87 -2.02 6.58 -29.64
N LEU A 88 -2.78 5.57 -30.07
CA LEU A 88 -4.11 5.79 -30.67
C LEU A 88 -5.08 6.45 -29.67
N LEU A 89 -5.17 5.95 -28.46
CA LEU A 89 -6.06 6.54 -27.45
C LEU A 89 -5.59 7.97 -27.07
N MET A 90 -4.29 8.16 -26.88
CA MET A 90 -3.71 9.48 -26.59
C MET A 90 -4.06 10.48 -27.72
N MET A 91 -3.95 10.07 -28.97
CA MET A 91 -4.30 10.92 -30.13
C MET A 91 -5.76 11.34 -30.10
N VAL A 92 -6.68 10.40 -29.81
CA VAL A 92 -8.12 10.69 -29.73
C VAL A 92 -8.41 11.67 -28.57
N ILE A 93 -7.89 11.40 -27.38
CA ILE A 93 -8.08 12.26 -26.21
C ILE A 93 -7.48 13.66 -26.42
N TYR A 94 -6.27 13.72 -26.96
CA TYR A 94 -5.61 15.00 -27.24
C TYR A 94 -6.36 15.83 -28.26
N SER A 95 -6.84 15.21 -29.36
CA SER A 95 -7.68 15.88 -30.35
C SER A 95 -8.99 16.42 -29.76
N ALA A 96 -9.64 15.64 -28.87
CA ALA A 96 -10.82 16.10 -28.15
C ALA A 96 -10.50 17.29 -27.24
N PHE A 97 -9.39 17.26 -26.52
CA PHE A 97 -8.96 18.36 -25.65
C PHE A 97 -8.65 19.66 -26.45
N LEU A 98 -7.95 19.52 -27.58
CA LEU A 98 -7.70 20.67 -28.47
C LEU A 98 -8.99 21.29 -28.99
N THR A 99 -9.96 20.46 -29.40
CA THR A 99 -11.25 20.93 -29.91
C THR A 99 -12.05 21.62 -28.80
N LEU A 100 -12.12 21.06 -27.61
CA LEU A 100 -12.86 21.65 -26.47
C LEU A 100 -12.23 22.94 -25.95
N SER A 101 -10.90 23.02 -25.92
CA SER A 101 -10.16 24.20 -25.44
C SER A 101 -10.07 25.33 -26.47
N LYS A 102 -10.49 25.10 -27.72
CA LYS A 102 -10.33 26.03 -28.84
C LYS A 102 -8.86 26.47 -29.02
N ALA A 103 -7.93 25.57 -28.74
CA ALA A 103 -6.50 25.85 -28.81
C ALA A 103 -6.05 26.12 -30.25
N VAL A 104 -5.21 27.13 -30.44
CA VAL A 104 -4.74 27.60 -31.76
C VAL A 104 -3.94 26.54 -32.52
N LEU A 105 -3.27 25.60 -31.80
CA LEU A 105 -2.53 24.47 -32.39
C LEU A 105 -3.40 23.41 -33.08
N GLN A 106 -4.73 23.61 -33.13
CA GLN A 106 -5.65 22.69 -33.81
C GLN A 106 -5.30 22.51 -35.31
N ASP A 107 -4.63 23.49 -35.94
CA ASP A 107 -4.29 23.47 -37.37
C ASP A 107 -3.01 22.65 -37.67
N SER A 108 -2.23 22.24 -36.67
CA SER A 108 -0.99 21.51 -36.93
C SER A 108 -1.15 19.98 -36.89
N ARG A 109 -1.90 19.43 -37.87
CA ARG A 109 -2.10 17.98 -38.02
C ARG A 109 -0.79 17.22 -38.18
N TYR A 110 0.14 17.79 -38.95
CA TYR A 110 1.45 17.19 -39.22
C TYR A 110 2.32 17.07 -37.98
N PHE A 111 2.23 18.08 -37.07
CA PHE A 111 2.93 18.01 -35.78
C PHE A 111 2.44 16.86 -34.94
N LEU A 112 1.11 16.70 -34.81
CA LEU A 112 0.51 15.62 -34.02
C LEU A 112 0.88 14.24 -34.60
N VAL A 113 0.80 14.07 -35.91
CA VAL A 113 1.21 12.84 -36.61
C VAL A 113 2.69 12.57 -36.37
N GLY A 114 3.55 13.61 -36.43
CA GLY A 114 4.96 13.52 -36.09
C GLY A 114 5.21 13.01 -34.67
N VAL A 115 4.55 13.64 -33.66
CA VAL A 115 4.67 13.22 -32.26
C VAL A 115 4.27 11.76 -32.08
N VAL A 116 3.11 11.36 -32.61
CA VAL A 116 2.62 9.97 -32.51
C VAL A 116 3.58 9.00 -33.19
N SER A 117 4.08 9.35 -34.39
CA SER A 117 5.02 8.50 -35.14
C SER A 117 6.31 8.28 -34.36
N PHE A 118 6.92 9.35 -33.83
CA PHE A 118 8.15 9.21 -33.04
C PHE A 118 7.91 8.47 -31.72
N ASN A 119 6.82 8.77 -31.02
CA ASN A 119 6.49 8.11 -29.78
C ASN A 119 6.23 6.60 -29.93
N LEU A 120 5.71 6.18 -31.08
CA LEU A 120 5.52 4.77 -31.41
C LEU A 120 6.82 3.95 -31.37
N PHE A 121 7.96 4.57 -31.70
CA PHE A 121 9.28 3.94 -31.67
C PHE A 121 10.01 4.22 -30.35
N LEU A 122 9.95 5.45 -29.86
CA LEU A 122 10.69 5.87 -28.67
C LEU A 122 10.16 5.22 -27.40
N LEU A 123 8.86 5.05 -27.28
CA LEU A 123 8.23 4.45 -26.08
C LEU A 123 8.71 3.01 -25.84
N PRO A 124 8.65 2.07 -26.81
CA PRO A 124 9.18 0.72 -26.61
C PRO A 124 10.71 0.69 -26.39
N ALA A 125 11.45 1.61 -27.01
CA ALA A 125 12.88 1.72 -26.80
C ALA A 125 13.22 2.18 -25.37
N ALA A 126 12.50 3.17 -24.87
CA ALA A 126 12.62 3.66 -23.49
C ALA A 126 12.27 2.58 -22.47
N HIS A 127 11.19 1.82 -22.69
CA HIS A 127 10.85 0.66 -21.87
C HIS A 127 11.95 -0.42 -21.91
N GLY A 128 12.58 -0.65 -23.06
CA GLY A 128 13.72 -1.56 -23.19
C GLY A 128 14.92 -1.14 -22.33
N LEU A 129 15.21 0.16 -22.27
CA LEU A 129 16.24 0.73 -21.39
C LEU A 129 15.86 0.62 -19.91
N LEU A 130 14.61 0.97 -19.59
CA LEU A 130 14.09 0.88 -18.23
C LEU A 130 14.16 -0.56 -17.69
N LYS A 131 13.79 -1.56 -18.50
CA LYS A 131 13.91 -2.98 -18.11
C LYS A 131 15.34 -3.33 -17.71
N LYS A 132 16.34 -2.89 -18.48
CA LYS A 132 17.76 -3.13 -18.14
C LYS A 132 18.18 -2.47 -16.83
N LEU A 133 17.64 -1.28 -16.54
CA LEU A 133 17.91 -0.56 -15.29
C LEU A 133 17.22 -1.23 -14.09
N LEU A 134 15.95 -1.64 -14.25
CA LEU A 134 15.18 -2.32 -13.18
C LEU A 134 15.78 -3.67 -12.78
N VAL A 135 16.38 -4.39 -13.73
CA VAL A 135 17.08 -5.66 -13.46
C VAL A 135 18.43 -5.45 -12.75
N LYS A 136 19.07 -4.29 -12.93
CA LYS A 136 20.39 -3.98 -12.34
C LYS A 136 20.35 -3.14 -11.07
N ALA A 137 19.16 -2.73 -10.58
CA ALA A 137 19.04 -1.84 -9.44
C ALA A 137 19.52 -2.51 -8.14
N PRO A 138 20.40 -1.88 -7.35
CA PRO A 138 20.91 -2.44 -6.11
C PRO A 138 19.94 -2.39 -4.94
N ASP A 139 20.16 -3.26 -3.95
CA ASP A 139 19.35 -3.68 -2.80
C ASP A 139 18.95 -2.62 -1.74
N ASN A 140 19.07 -1.33 -2.00
CA ASN A 140 19.00 -0.29 -0.95
C ASN A 140 17.61 0.31 -0.65
N LEU A 141 16.51 -0.41 -0.89
CA LEU A 141 15.16 0.10 -0.58
C LEU A 141 14.51 -0.70 0.55
N GLN A 142 14.45 -0.12 1.74
CA GLN A 142 13.91 -0.61 3.02
C GLN A 142 12.41 -1.01 3.02
N ASN A 143 11.87 -1.56 1.94
CA ASN A 143 10.48 -2.05 1.90
C ASN A 143 10.35 -3.36 1.14
N GLU A 144 11.08 -4.33 1.61
CA GLU A 144 10.95 -5.71 1.20
C GLU A 144 9.62 -6.29 1.71
N THR A 145 9.01 -7.16 0.91
CA THR A 145 7.89 -7.99 1.36
C THR A 145 8.45 -9.01 2.34
N LEU A 146 7.94 -9.00 3.57
CA LEU A 146 8.41 -9.89 4.63
C LEU A 146 7.76 -11.26 4.47
N VAL A 147 8.60 -12.28 4.23
CA VAL A 147 8.15 -13.63 3.91
C VAL A 147 8.49 -14.60 5.04
N GLY A 148 7.49 -15.41 5.44
CA GLY A 148 7.67 -16.59 6.25
C GLY A 148 7.62 -17.86 5.38
N ILE A 149 8.42 -18.86 5.71
CA ILE A 149 8.41 -20.16 5.03
C ILE A 149 7.99 -21.23 6.04
N VAL A 150 7.06 -22.10 5.64
CA VAL A 150 6.65 -23.29 6.41
C VAL A 150 6.90 -24.50 5.52
N THR A 151 7.83 -25.36 5.90
CA THR A 151 8.25 -26.47 5.03
C THR A 151 8.93 -27.60 5.82
N THR A 152 9.35 -28.65 5.12
CA THR A 152 10.19 -29.74 5.63
C THR A 152 11.68 -29.45 5.36
N GLY A 153 12.57 -30.16 6.08
CA GLY A 153 14.01 -29.94 5.99
C GLY A 153 14.57 -30.08 4.57
N ASP A 154 14.08 -31.04 3.79
CA ASP A 154 14.56 -31.33 2.43
C ASP A 154 14.28 -30.19 1.43
N HIS A 155 13.18 -29.45 1.60
CA HIS A 155 12.76 -28.41 0.70
C HIS A 155 13.19 -27.00 1.14
N ALA A 156 13.55 -26.82 2.42
CA ALA A 156 13.84 -25.52 3.01
C ALA A 156 14.94 -24.73 2.27
N GLY A 157 16.08 -25.37 2.02
CA GLY A 157 17.20 -24.71 1.36
C GLY A 157 16.89 -24.27 -0.07
N LYS A 158 16.08 -25.05 -0.82
CA LYS A 158 15.67 -24.68 -2.18
C LYS A 158 14.71 -23.51 -2.18
N MET A 159 13.69 -23.52 -1.30
CA MET A 159 12.72 -22.45 -1.18
C MET A 159 13.37 -21.15 -0.73
N ILE A 160 14.26 -21.18 0.25
CA ILE A 160 14.98 -20.00 0.72
C ILE A 160 15.75 -19.36 -0.43
N ARG A 161 16.53 -20.14 -1.20
CA ARG A 161 17.32 -19.61 -2.32
C ARG A 161 16.44 -18.99 -3.41
N GLU A 162 15.35 -19.66 -3.80
CA GLU A 162 14.49 -19.15 -4.86
C GLU A 162 13.72 -17.88 -4.44
N ILE A 163 13.19 -17.85 -3.21
CA ILE A 163 12.49 -16.67 -2.70
C ILE A 163 13.47 -15.51 -2.48
N SER A 164 14.68 -15.79 -1.97
CA SER A 164 15.71 -14.77 -1.74
C SER A 164 16.33 -14.22 -3.04
N ASN A 165 16.25 -14.97 -4.16
CA ASN A 165 16.63 -14.45 -5.47
C ASN A 165 15.68 -13.34 -5.98
N ASP A 166 14.49 -13.24 -5.44
CA ASP A 166 13.61 -12.10 -5.67
C ASP A 166 13.94 -11.00 -4.66
N TRP A 167 14.75 -10.04 -5.10
CA TRP A 167 15.17 -8.90 -4.27
C TRP A 167 14.03 -8.07 -3.65
N SER A 168 12.78 -8.26 -4.09
CA SER A 168 11.60 -7.64 -3.49
C SER A 168 11.12 -8.35 -2.24
N ARG A 169 11.64 -9.54 -1.95
CA ARG A 169 11.24 -10.40 -0.85
C ARG A 169 12.38 -10.62 0.13
N ARG A 170 12.06 -10.56 1.40
CA ARG A 170 12.97 -10.87 2.49
C ARG A 170 12.42 -12.01 3.33
N VAL A 171 13.15 -13.12 3.37
CA VAL A 171 12.79 -14.22 4.24
C VAL A 171 13.15 -13.86 5.68
N CYS A 172 12.13 -13.75 6.53
CA CYS A 172 12.27 -13.39 7.95
C CYS A 172 12.53 -14.56 8.87
N GLY A 173 12.20 -15.77 8.42
CA GLY A 173 12.39 -17.00 9.18
C GLY A 173 11.74 -18.19 8.49
N VAL A 174 12.07 -19.34 8.98
CA VAL A 174 11.56 -20.65 8.50
C VAL A 174 10.97 -21.42 9.67
N ALA A 175 9.79 -22.00 9.48
CA ALA A 175 9.25 -23.04 10.33
C ALA A 175 9.54 -24.40 9.67
N LEU A 176 10.35 -25.21 10.32
CA LEU A 176 10.60 -26.58 9.91
C LEU A 176 9.69 -27.53 10.68
N LEU A 177 8.75 -28.16 9.99
CA LEU A 177 7.71 -28.99 10.64
C LEU A 177 8.27 -30.20 11.36
N GLU A 178 9.38 -30.76 10.87
CA GLU A 178 10.05 -31.95 11.42
C GLU A 178 11.11 -31.61 12.48
N ALA A 179 11.34 -30.31 12.73
CA ALA A 179 12.41 -29.88 13.62
C ALA A 179 12.09 -30.19 15.07
N THR A 180 13.05 -30.80 15.77
CA THR A 180 13.04 -30.92 17.24
C THR A 180 13.24 -29.56 17.88
N GLY A 181 12.84 -29.40 19.16
CA GLY A 181 12.99 -28.14 19.88
C GLY A 181 14.41 -27.55 19.87
N ASP A 182 15.42 -28.41 19.86
CA ASP A 182 16.85 -28.02 19.85
C ASP A 182 17.29 -27.40 18.50
N ALA A 183 16.56 -27.64 17.42
CA ALA A 183 16.86 -27.08 16.10
C ALA A 183 16.35 -25.62 15.97
N ILE A 184 15.47 -25.16 16.85
CA ILE A 184 14.97 -23.80 16.85
C ILE A 184 16.12 -22.85 17.24
N GLY A 185 16.31 -21.78 16.44
CA GLY A 185 17.44 -20.85 16.61
C GLY A 185 18.66 -21.21 15.76
N THR A 186 18.75 -22.40 15.19
CA THR A 186 19.78 -22.72 14.19
C THR A 186 19.44 -22.09 12.82
N LYS A 187 20.36 -22.14 11.87
CA LYS A 187 20.20 -21.49 10.57
C LYS A 187 20.24 -22.48 9.42
N VAL A 188 19.36 -22.30 8.44
CA VAL A 188 19.41 -22.93 7.12
C VAL A 188 19.60 -21.82 6.09
N GLU A 189 20.63 -21.93 5.22
CA GLU A 189 20.96 -20.90 4.21
C GLU A 189 21.01 -19.45 4.81
N ASN A 190 21.61 -19.30 5.99
CA ASN A 190 21.69 -18.06 6.77
C ASN A 190 20.35 -17.54 7.33
N ILE A 191 19.23 -18.23 7.13
CA ILE A 191 17.93 -17.88 7.70
C ILE A 191 17.67 -18.71 8.96
N GLU A 192 17.21 -18.06 10.01
CA GLU A 192 16.97 -18.69 11.31
C GLU A 192 15.69 -19.53 11.31
N ILE A 193 15.77 -20.73 11.88
CA ILE A 193 14.60 -21.58 12.17
C ILE A 193 13.88 -20.96 13.37
N LYS A 194 12.67 -20.46 13.14
CA LYS A 194 11.88 -19.75 14.15
C LYS A 194 10.86 -20.63 14.86
N ALA A 195 10.47 -21.75 14.25
CA ALA A 195 9.41 -22.59 14.76
C ALA A 195 9.49 -24.02 14.22
N ASN A 196 8.81 -24.93 14.91
CA ASN A 196 8.50 -26.28 14.49
C ASN A 196 6.98 -26.46 14.30
N TYR A 197 6.50 -27.69 14.11
CA TYR A 197 5.08 -28.00 13.93
C TYR A 197 4.19 -27.45 15.07
N ASP A 198 4.59 -27.57 16.32
CA ASP A 198 3.79 -27.17 17.47
C ASP A 198 3.75 -25.65 17.66
N THR A 199 4.77 -24.93 17.15
CA THR A 199 4.99 -23.50 17.45
C THR A 199 4.85 -22.57 16.25
N PHE A 200 4.73 -23.10 15.00
CA PHE A 200 4.72 -22.26 13.79
C PHE A 200 3.55 -21.27 13.74
N MET A 201 2.35 -21.68 14.17
CA MET A 201 1.21 -20.75 14.21
C MET A 201 1.43 -19.63 15.22
N ASN A 202 2.01 -19.95 16.38
CA ASN A 202 2.35 -18.92 17.37
C ASN A 202 3.41 -17.94 16.86
N TRP A 203 4.36 -18.43 16.06
CA TRP A 203 5.32 -17.56 15.39
C TRP A 203 4.63 -16.70 14.33
N LEU A 204 3.79 -17.25 13.46
CA LEU A 204 3.07 -16.50 12.43
C LEU A 204 2.15 -15.41 13.05
N ARG A 205 1.52 -15.71 14.18
CA ARG A 205 0.69 -14.72 14.92
C ARG A 205 1.50 -13.53 15.44
N ARG A 206 2.75 -13.72 15.81
CA ARG A 206 3.60 -12.68 16.42
C ARG A 206 4.51 -11.98 15.43
N ALA A 207 4.84 -12.62 14.32
CA ALA A 207 5.71 -12.06 13.30
C ALA A 207 4.97 -11.03 12.44
N ALA A 208 5.70 -10.00 12.04
CA ALA A 208 5.24 -9.01 11.06
C ALA A 208 5.53 -9.55 9.65
N LEU A 209 4.65 -10.39 9.12
CA LEU A 209 4.77 -11.01 7.81
C LEU A 209 3.75 -10.44 6.83
N ASP A 210 4.11 -10.41 5.56
CA ASP A 210 3.23 -10.05 4.46
C ASP A 210 2.76 -11.30 3.70
N GLU A 211 3.67 -12.24 3.47
CA GLU A 211 3.43 -13.46 2.72
C GLU A 211 3.95 -14.68 3.49
N VAL A 212 3.28 -15.81 3.31
CA VAL A 212 3.72 -17.12 3.83
C VAL A 212 3.75 -18.14 2.70
N TYR A 213 4.88 -18.81 2.53
CA TYR A 213 5.06 -19.88 1.56
C TYR A 213 5.02 -21.20 2.30
N ILE A 214 4.14 -22.10 1.87
CA ILE A 214 3.93 -23.41 2.48
C ILE A 214 4.25 -24.50 1.46
N ASP A 215 5.18 -25.39 1.81
CA ASP A 215 5.51 -26.59 1.03
C ASP A 215 5.59 -27.80 2.00
N VAL A 216 4.48 -28.51 2.09
CA VAL A 216 4.27 -29.60 3.02
C VAL A 216 3.87 -30.87 2.25
N PRO A 217 4.36 -32.06 2.61
CA PRO A 217 3.92 -33.31 2.01
C PRO A 217 2.41 -33.51 2.11
N MET A 218 1.78 -34.03 1.06
CA MET A 218 0.31 -34.17 0.98
C MET A 218 -0.28 -35.17 2.00
N ASP A 219 0.51 -36.06 2.54
CA ASP A 219 0.07 -37.02 3.57
C ASP A 219 -0.34 -36.32 4.88
N SER A 220 0.09 -35.07 5.06
CA SER A 220 -0.32 -34.20 6.17
C SER A 220 -1.41 -33.16 5.79
N GLY A 221 -1.92 -33.22 4.56
CA GLY A 221 -2.75 -32.15 3.98
C GLY A 221 -4.09 -31.89 4.68
N GLU A 222 -4.77 -32.95 5.16
CA GLU A 222 -6.04 -32.79 5.87
C GLU A 222 -5.87 -32.03 7.20
N SER A 223 -4.75 -32.19 7.87
CA SER A 223 -4.46 -31.48 9.14
C SER A 223 -4.06 -30.02 8.93
N PHE A 224 -3.75 -29.59 7.71
CA PHE A 224 -3.30 -28.21 7.41
C PHE A 224 -4.44 -27.25 7.03
N ILE A 225 -5.62 -27.75 6.66
CA ILE A 225 -6.77 -26.93 6.26
C ILE A 225 -7.16 -25.91 7.35
N PRO A 226 -7.31 -26.28 8.63
CA PRO A 226 -7.65 -25.32 9.69
C PRO A 226 -6.61 -24.20 9.83
N TYR A 227 -5.33 -24.50 9.61
CA TYR A 227 -4.26 -23.51 9.67
C TYR A 227 -4.31 -22.53 8.48
N LEU A 228 -4.71 -23.00 7.30
CA LEU A 228 -4.90 -22.14 6.13
C LEU A 228 -6.04 -21.13 6.38
N GLU A 229 -7.16 -21.59 6.93
CA GLU A 229 -8.28 -20.72 7.30
C GLU A 229 -7.86 -19.69 8.35
N GLU A 230 -7.07 -20.10 9.34
CA GLU A 230 -6.56 -19.18 10.35
C GLU A 230 -5.58 -18.14 9.74
N MET A 231 -4.67 -18.55 8.87
CA MET A 231 -3.76 -17.63 8.18
C MET A 231 -4.52 -16.64 7.27
N GLU A 232 -5.56 -17.11 6.58
CA GLU A 232 -6.45 -16.25 5.80
C GLU A 232 -7.17 -15.24 6.71
N SER A 233 -7.68 -15.69 7.86
CA SER A 233 -8.32 -14.82 8.84
C SER A 233 -7.38 -13.74 9.39
N MET A 234 -6.08 -14.00 9.45
CA MET A 234 -5.05 -13.02 9.81
C MET A 234 -4.77 -12.00 8.69
N GLY A 235 -5.29 -12.21 7.48
CA GLY A 235 -5.03 -11.36 6.33
C GLY A 235 -3.65 -11.56 5.70
N LEU A 236 -2.99 -12.69 5.94
CA LEU A 236 -1.74 -13.06 5.30
C LEU A 236 -2.00 -13.54 3.87
N THR A 237 -1.08 -13.24 2.95
CA THR A 237 -1.07 -13.86 1.63
C THR A 237 -0.39 -15.22 1.75
N VAL A 238 -1.14 -16.29 1.50
CA VAL A 238 -0.63 -17.66 1.61
C VAL A 238 -0.38 -18.23 0.23
N HIS A 239 0.84 -18.72 0.00
CA HIS A 239 1.26 -19.44 -1.19
C HIS A 239 1.45 -20.90 -0.82
N PHE A 240 0.53 -21.74 -1.25
CA PHE A 240 0.55 -23.17 -0.94
C PHE A 240 0.99 -23.97 -2.16
N ARG A 241 2.06 -24.77 -2.01
CA ARG A 241 2.52 -25.70 -3.05
C ARG A 241 1.63 -26.93 -3.07
N MET A 242 1.10 -27.26 -4.23
CA MET A 242 0.29 -28.47 -4.45
C MET A 242 1.02 -29.42 -5.38
N PRO A 243 1.66 -30.49 -4.88
CA PRO A 243 2.38 -31.47 -5.71
C PRO A 243 1.50 -32.18 -6.76
N LEU A 244 0.18 -32.22 -6.53
CA LEU A 244 -0.78 -32.70 -7.53
C LEU A 244 -0.78 -31.86 -8.80
N LEU A 245 -0.63 -30.55 -8.66
CA LEU A 245 -0.58 -29.63 -9.83
C LEU A 245 0.70 -29.83 -10.63
N ASP A 246 1.82 -30.19 -9.98
CA ASP A 246 3.07 -30.51 -10.66
C ASP A 246 2.90 -31.75 -11.55
N ARG A 247 2.21 -32.79 -11.03
CA ARG A 247 1.89 -34.02 -11.81
C ARG A 247 0.91 -33.74 -12.96
N ILE A 248 -0.09 -32.86 -12.75
CA ILE A 248 -1.02 -32.47 -13.79
C ILE A 248 -0.27 -31.74 -14.90
N GLU A 249 0.66 -30.85 -14.56
CA GLU A 249 1.45 -30.13 -15.55
C GLU A 249 2.34 -31.07 -16.36
N GLU A 250 3.03 -32.02 -15.72
CA GLU A 250 3.84 -33.01 -16.40
C GLU A 250 2.99 -33.89 -17.35
N SER A 251 1.76 -34.22 -16.96
CA SER A 251 0.83 -35.00 -17.78
C SER A 251 0.23 -34.22 -18.93
N CYS A 252 0.02 -32.89 -18.75
CA CYS A 252 -0.65 -32.03 -19.71
C CYS A 252 0.29 -31.35 -20.71
N CYS A 253 1.60 -31.41 -20.52
CA CYS A 253 2.56 -30.88 -21.50
C CYS A 253 2.50 -31.57 -22.86
N ASN A 254 1.81 -32.72 -22.96
CA ASN A 254 1.63 -33.47 -24.20
C ASN A 254 0.31 -33.18 -24.95
N GLU A 255 -0.62 -32.34 -24.40
CA GLU A 255 -1.88 -32.04 -25.06
C GLU A 255 -2.21 -30.52 -25.02
N THR A 256 -2.59 -30.01 -26.16
CA THR A 256 -2.71 -28.54 -26.50
C THR A 256 -3.82 -27.79 -25.76
N SER A 257 -4.71 -28.42 -24.99
CA SER A 257 -5.87 -27.77 -24.36
C SER A 257 -5.70 -27.44 -22.87
N SER A 258 -4.87 -28.17 -22.17
CA SER A 258 -4.68 -28.01 -20.71
C SER A 258 -3.62 -26.95 -20.35
N ALA A 259 -2.80 -26.54 -21.30
CA ALA A 259 -1.77 -25.50 -21.11
C ALA A 259 -2.33 -24.11 -20.70
N ARG A 260 -3.63 -23.88 -20.79
CA ARG A 260 -4.26 -22.62 -20.36
C ARG A 260 -4.48 -22.55 -18.85
N LEU A 261 -4.81 -23.67 -18.19
CA LEU A 261 -5.05 -23.67 -16.74
C LEU A 261 -3.77 -23.45 -15.95
N CYS A 262 -2.65 -24.03 -16.43
CA CYS A 262 -1.34 -23.93 -15.77
C CYS A 262 -0.65 -22.58 -15.97
N ARG A 263 -1.10 -21.72 -16.90
CA ARG A 263 -0.50 -20.40 -17.13
C ARG A 263 -0.85 -19.35 -16.07
N ASP A 264 -1.95 -19.53 -15.37
CA ASP A 264 -2.42 -18.60 -14.33
C ASP A 264 -2.01 -18.99 -12.92
N LEU A 265 -1.33 -20.15 -12.75
CA LEU A 265 -0.77 -20.58 -11.49
C LEU A 265 0.64 -20.00 -11.31
N GLY A 266 0.93 -19.47 -10.11
CA GLY A 266 2.27 -19.03 -9.74
C GLY A 266 3.23 -20.20 -9.65
N ARG A 267 4.52 -20.00 -9.95
CA ARG A 267 5.58 -21.00 -9.78
C ARG A 267 6.63 -20.50 -8.80
N CYS A 268 7.02 -21.36 -7.87
CA CYS A 268 8.15 -21.12 -6.99
C CYS A 268 8.81 -22.45 -6.65
N ALA A 269 10.12 -22.47 -6.53
CA ALA A 269 10.89 -23.66 -6.21
C ALA A 269 10.66 -24.86 -7.16
N GLY A 270 10.34 -24.55 -8.45
CA GLY A 270 10.03 -25.58 -9.47
C GLY A 270 8.69 -26.28 -9.29
N GLY A 271 7.79 -25.75 -8.44
CA GLY A 271 6.44 -26.28 -8.21
C GLY A 271 5.35 -25.25 -8.45
N ASN A 272 4.12 -25.71 -8.68
CA ASN A 272 2.95 -24.89 -8.85
C ASN A 272 2.40 -24.43 -7.49
N LEU A 273 2.06 -23.14 -7.38
CA LEU A 273 1.53 -22.50 -6.18
C LEU A 273 0.07 -22.08 -6.39
N VAL A 274 -0.75 -22.35 -5.40
CA VAL A 274 -2.05 -21.70 -5.23
C VAL A 274 -1.88 -20.57 -4.23
N THR A 275 -2.28 -19.35 -4.61
CA THR A 275 -2.23 -18.20 -3.73
C THR A 275 -3.61 -17.94 -3.16
N MET A 276 -3.72 -17.96 -1.84
CA MET A 276 -4.89 -17.47 -1.11
C MET A 276 -4.55 -16.09 -0.55
N ALA A 277 -5.30 -15.09 -0.96
CA ALA A 277 -5.11 -13.72 -0.51
C ALA A 277 -6.46 -13.07 -0.26
N THR A 278 -6.50 -12.16 0.70
CA THR A 278 -7.65 -11.28 0.86
C THR A 278 -7.77 -10.38 -0.37
N ILE A 279 -9.00 -10.04 -0.77
CA ILE A 279 -9.26 -9.21 -1.94
C ILE A 279 -8.50 -7.90 -1.80
N GLU A 280 -7.52 -7.68 -2.68
CA GLU A 280 -6.75 -6.45 -2.71
C GLU A 280 -7.39 -5.44 -3.66
N PRO A 281 -7.42 -4.16 -3.24
CA PRO A 281 -7.85 -3.09 -4.14
C PRO A 281 -6.95 -3.03 -5.38
N LYS A 282 -7.54 -2.74 -6.55
CA LYS A 282 -6.79 -2.53 -7.79
C LYS A 282 -5.72 -1.45 -7.60
N LEU A 283 -4.58 -1.59 -8.28
CA LEU A 283 -3.46 -0.63 -8.18
C LEU A 283 -3.91 0.82 -8.42
N ARG A 284 -4.75 1.03 -9.43
CA ARG A 284 -5.37 2.33 -9.71
C ARG A 284 -6.03 2.94 -8.47
N ASP A 285 -6.83 2.15 -7.76
CA ASP A 285 -7.58 2.63 -6.62
C ASP A 285 -6.66 2.93 -5.42
N GLN A 286 -5.57 2.18 -5.27
CA GLN A 286 -4.54 2.48 -4.26
C GLN A 286 -3.77 3.77 -4.58
N ILE A 287 -3.47 4.03 -5.86
CA ILE A 287 -2.84 5.28 -6.29
C ILE A 287 -3.77 6.47 -6.04
N LEU A 288 -5.04 6.35 -6.43
CA LEU A 288 -6.03 7.39 -6.19
C LEU A 288 -6.23 7.65 -4.69
N LYS A 289 -6.26 6.58 -3.88
CA LYS A 289 -6.27 6.73 -2.42
C LYS A 289 -5.06 7.49 -1.92
N ARG A 290 -3.85 7.15 -2.38
CA ARG A 290 -2.63 7.85 -1.96
C ARG A 290 -2.61 9.30 -2.41
N LEU A 291 -3.11 9.60 -3.60
CA LEU A 291 -3.25 10.98 -4.09
C LEU A 291 -4.24 11.76 -3.20
N MET A 292 -5.38 11.18 -2.88
CA MET A 292 -6.35 11.76 -1.93
C MET A 292 -5.70 12.00 -0.56
N ASP A 293 -4.94 11.04 -0.04
CA ASP A 293 -4.21 11.17 1.24
C ASP A 293 -3.21 12.33 1.19
N ILE A 294 -2.44 12.49 0.11
CA ILE A 294 -1.46 13.57 -0.04
C ILE A 294 -2.16 14.93 -0.13
N LEU A 295 -3.15 15.06 -1.01
CA LEU A 295 -3.86 16.33 -1.19
C LEU A 295 -4.61 16.73 0.08
N GLY A 296 -5.35 15.80 0.69
CA GLY A 296 -6.09 16.08 1.92
C GLY A 296 -5.18 16.35 3.11
N SER A 297 -4.05 15.63 3.23
CA SER A 297 -3.09 15.90 4.31
C SER A 297 -2.34 17.22 4.11
N LEU A 298 -2.06 17.63 2.87
CA LEU A 298 -1.47 18.95 2.60
C LEU A 298 -2.41 20.07 3.05
N VAL A 299 -3.68 20.00 2.68
CA VAL A 299 -4.71 20.94 3.17
C VAL A 299 -4.82 20.87 4.69
N GLY A 300 -4.85 19.65 5.27
CA GLY A 300 -4.87 19.45 6.71
C GLY A 300 -3.66 20.08 7.41
N CYS A 301 -2.45 19.94 6.88
CA CYS A 301 -1.24 20.58 7.42
C CYS A 301 -1.32 22.10 7.40
N ILE A 302 -1.78 22.70 6.27
CA ILE A 302 -1.92 24.16 6.14
C ILE A 302 -2.88 24.70 7.22
N ILE A 303 -4.00 24.03 7.47
CA ILE A 303 -4.98 24.41 8.49
C ILE A 303 -4.43 24.14 9.90
N SER A 304 -3.71 23.05 10.09
CA SER A 304 -3.22 22.62 11.40
C SER A 304 -2.12 23.50 11.96
N ILE A 305 -1.21 24.02 11.13
CA ILE A 305 -0.07 24.82 11.59
C ILE A 305 -0.48 26.03 12.45
N PRO A 306 -1.40 26.93 12.01
CA PRO A 306 -1.82 28.07 12.83
C PRO A 306 -2.57 27.63 14.09
N ILE A 307 -3.41 26.58 14.03
CA ILE A 307 -4.16 26.08 15.18
C ILE A 307 -3.19 25.52 16.24
N ILE A 308 -2.19 24.74 15.81
CA ILE A 308 -1.15 24.21 16.69
C ILE A 308 -0.34 25.35 17.32
N ALA A 309 0.01 26.40 16.57
CA ALA A 309 0.78 27.53 17.07
C ALA A 309 0.00 28.30 18.16
N ILE A 310 -1.28 28.53 17.96
CA ILE A 310 -2.16 29.21 18.96
C ILE A 310 -2.32 28.30 20.20
N THR A 311 -2.55 27.02 20.01
CA THR A 311 -2.80 26.07 21.11
C THR A 311 -1.53 25.75 21.92
N ALA A 312 -0.36 25.90 21.30
CA ALA A 312 0.93 25.66 21.95
C ALA A 312 1.17 26.57 23.16
N ILE A 313 0.69 27.81 23.11
CA ILE A 313 0.89 28.81 24.19
C ILE A 313 0.22 28.36 25.48
N PRO A 314 -1.11 28.18 25.55
CA PRO A 314 -1.77 27.76 26.79
C PRO A 314 -1.32 26.39 27.26
N LEU A 315 -0.99 25.47 26.34
CA LEU A 315 -0.54 24.14 26.68
C LEU A 315 0.83 24.13 27.38
N LYS A 316 1.77 24.96 26.92
CA LYS A 316 3.07 25.13 27.59
C LYS A 316 2.99 25.86 28.91
N LEU A 317 2.06 26.82 29.06
CA LEU A 317 1.81 27.53 30.32
C LEU A 317 1.23 26.61 31.40
N GLU A 318 0.32 25.71 31.02
CA GLU A 318 -0.31 24.79 31.98
C GLU A 318 0.64 23.63 32.37
N SER A 319 1.40 23.08 31.41
CA SER A 319 2.25 21.92 31.64
C SER A 319 3.63 22.11 30.95
N PRO A 320 4.70 22.46 31.68
CA PRO A 320 6.05 22.57 31.12
C PRO A 320 6.51 21.25 30.47
N GLY A 321 7.19 21.34 29.31
CA GLY A 321 7.76 20.18 28.60
C GLY A 321 7.53 20.20 27.09
N PRO A 322 7.74 19.08 26.36
CA PRO A 322 7.62 19.00 24.91
C PRO A 322 6.16 19.21 24.47
N LEU A 323 5.97 19.94 23.35
CA LEU A 323 4.65 20.19 22.77
C LEU A 323 4.04 18.93 22.14
N PHE A 324 4.89 18.18 21.46
CA PHE A 324 4.48 16.96 20.76
C PHE A 324 4.76 15.72 21.61
N PHE A 325 3.79 14.82 21.60
CA PHE A 325 3.88 13.48 22.17
C PHE A 325 4.03 12.47 21.03
N LYS A 326 5.03 11.59 21.16
CA LYS A 326 5.28 10.48 20.22
C LYS A 326 4.93 9.17 20.90
N GLN A 327 4.15 8.34 20.23
CA GLN A 327 3.80 7.01 20.74
C GLN A 327 4.04 5.96 19.65
N LYS A 328 4.65 4.84 20.04
CA LYS A 328 4.75 3.67 19.17
C LYS A 328 3.38 3.04 18.98
N ARG A 329 3.03 2.81 17.73
CA ARG A 329 1.79 2.15 17.33
C ARG A 329 2.09 1.07 16.31
N VAL A 330 1.15 0.12 16.17
CA VAL A 330 1.25 -0.93 15.19
C VAL A 330 0.41 -0.55 13.97
N GLY A 331 1.04 -0.54 12.81
CA GLY A 331 0.45 -0.24 11.51
C GLY A 331 0.22 -1.49 10.69
N ARG A 332 0.20 -1.31 9.37
CA ARG A 332 -0.09 -2.37 8.40
C ARG A 332 0.82 -3.58 8.62
N ASN A 333 0.20 -4.76 8.65
CA ASN A 333 0.86 -6.07 8.76
C ASN A 333 1.80 -6.18 9.98
N GLY A 334 1.47 -5.50 11.08
CA GLY A 334 2.25 -5.59 12.31
C GLY A 334 3.49 -4.68 12.37
N ARG A 335 3.74 -3.84 11.36
CA ARG A 335 4.89 -2.92 11.34
C ARG A 335 4.71 -1.79 12.33
N VAL A 336 5.72 -1.54 13.14
CA VAL A 336 5.71 -0.49 14.16
C VAL A 336 6.08 0.86 13.54
N PHE A 337 5.31 1.89 13.88
CA PHE A 337 5.59 3.27 13.49
C PHE A 337 5.34 4.23 14.66
N TYR A 338 5.67 5.50 14.49
CA TYR A 338 5.40 6.54 15.49
C TYR A 338 4.24 7.41 15.04
N ILE A 339 3.25 7.58 15.93
CA ILE A 339 2.17 8.55 15.78
C ILE A 339 2.53 9.82 16.55
N HIS A 340 2.20 10.97 15.97
CA HIS A 340 2.43 12.28 16.57
C HIS A 340 1.10 12.89 17.02
N LYS A 341 1.06 13.38 18.28
CA LYS A 341 -0.07 14.10 18.86
C LYS A 341 0.41 15.32 19.60
N LEU A 342 -0.49 16.27 19.87
CA LEU A 342 -0.23 17.28 20.88
C LEU A 342 -0.35 16.64 22.26
N ARG A 343 0.50 17.05 23.20
CA ARG A 343 0.47 16.56 24.56
C ARG A 343 -0.75 17.09 25.29
N SER A 344 -1.70 16.23 25.58
CA SER A 344 -2.94 16.54 26.31
C SER A 344 -2.95 16.07 27.77
N MET A 345 -1.86 15.41 28.21
CA MET A 345 -1.72 14.81 29.53
C MET A 345 -0.47 15.33 30.24
N TYR A 346 -0.43 15.18 31.55
CA TYR A 346 0.74 15.44 32.37
C TYR A 346 1.90 14.50 32.03
N MET A 347 3.13 14.87 32.47
CA MET A 347 4.34 14.12 32.08
C MET A 347 4.41 12.71 32.69
N ASP A 348 3.79 12.49 33.83
CA ASP A 348 3.71 11.23 34.58
C ASP A 348 2.51 10.34 34.20
N ALA A 349 1.81 10.69 33.10
CA ALA A 349 0.58 10.04 32.66
C ALA A 349 0.73 8.54 32.36
N GLU A 350 1.87 8.09 31.81
CA GLU A 350 2.12 6.67 31.52
C GLU A 350 2.35 5.84 32.79
N GLU A 351 2.97 6.41 33.81
CA GLU A 351 3.17 5.74 35.10
C GLU A 351 1.81 5.54 35.81
N ARG A 352 1.01 6.59 35.85
CA ARG A 352 -0.35 6.55 36.45
C ARG A 352 -1.32 5.64 35.68
N LYS A 353 -1.08 5.35 34.41
CA LYS A 353 -1.95 4.46 33.62
C LYS A 353 -2.09 3.08 34.26
N LYS A 354 -1.01 2.54 34.81
CA LYS A 354 -1.01 1.21 35.45
C LYS A 354 -1.96 1.14 36.64
N GLU A 355 -2.04 2.22 37.41
CA GLU A 355 -2.91 2.31 38.61
C GLU A 355 -4.37 2.46 38.22
N LEU A 356 -4.65 3.07 37.06
CA LEU A 356 -6.01 3.35 36.58
C LEU A 356 -6.60 2.21 35.74
N MET A 357 -5.85 1.16 35.43
CA MET A 357 -6.34 0.02 34.61
C MET A 357 -7.59 -0.65 35.21
N ALA A 358 -7.74 -0.68 36.51
CA ALA A 358 -8.91 -1.22 37.19
C ALA A 358 -10.20 -0.40 36.97
N GLN A 359 -10.08 0.84 36.45
CA GLN A 359 -11.21 1.75 36.21
C GLN A 359 -11.49 1.86 34.68
N ASN A 360 -11.09 0.88 33.90
CA ASN A 360 -11.36 0.85 32.45
C ASN A 360 -12.85 0.68 32.20
N GLU A 361 -13.45 1.56 31.39
CA GLU A 361 -14.88 1.54 31.02
C GLU A 361 -15.15 0.68 29.77
N MET A 362 -14.10 0.22 29.08
CA MET A 362 -14.26 -0.65 27.90
C MET A 362 -14.05 -2.11 28.25
N ASN A 363 -14.88 -2.95 27.66
CA ASN A 363 -14.66 -4.38 27.64
C ASN A 363 -13.62 -4.72 26.56
N GLY A 364 -12.53 -5.42 26.95
CA GLY A 364 -11.49 -5.87 26.03
C GLY A 364 -10.21 -5.05 26.09
N LEU A 365 -9.51 -4.96 24.95
CA LEU A 365 -8.09 -4.57 24.89
C LEU A 365 -7.84 -3.05 24.93
N MET A 366 -8.86 -2.24 24.71
CA MET A 366 -8.73 -0.78 24.67
C MET A 366 -8.96 -0.18 26.07
N PHE A 367 -8.17 0.87 26.39
CA PHE A 367 -8.36 1.65 27.61
C PHE A 367 -9.16 2.92 27.31
N LYS A 368 -10.27 3.09 28.04
CA LYS A 368 -11.11 4.29 28.02
C LYS A 368 -11.59 4.61 29.43
N MET A 369 -11.53 5.89 29.76
CA MET A 369 -12.02 6.42 31.05
C MET A 369 -12.59 7.81 30.79
N GLN A 370 -13.82 8.08 31.26
CA GLN A 370 -14.56 9.31 30.98
C GLN A 370 -13.89 10.53 31.63
N ASP A 371 -13.54 10.42 32.92
CA ASP A 371 -12.85 11.47 33.67
C ASP A 371 -11.43 11.06 34.05
N ASP A 372 -10.57 10.98 33.03
CA ASP A 372 -9.17 10.61 33.17
C ASP A 372 -8.38 11.73 33.91
N PRO A 373 -7.91 11.51 35.15
CA PRO A 373 -7.21 12.54 35.95
C PRO A 373 -5.83 12.91 35.39
N ARG A 374 -5.35 12.18 34.40
CA ARG A 374 -4.06 12.45 33.73
C ARG A 374 -4.16 13.60 32.73
N ILE A 375 -5.37 13.99 32.32
CA ILE A 375 -5.62 15.00 31.29
C ILE A 375 -5.57 16.40 31.92
N THR A 376 -4.81 17.32 31.31
CA THR A 376 -4.75 18.72 31.71
C THR A 376 -6.07 19.47 31.36
N LYS A 377 -6.31 20.65 31.91
CA LYS A 377 -7.51 21.44 31.60
C LYS A 377 -7.53 21.84 30.12
N VAL A 378 -6.42 22.35 29.59
CA VAL A 378 -6.24 22.63 28.16
C VAL A 378 -6.33 21.31 27.38
N GLY A 379 -5.78 20.21 27.93
CA GLY A 379 -5.87 18.88 27.36
C GLY A 379 -7.31 18.39 27.15
N LYS A 380 -8.22 18.64 28.11
CA LYS A 380 -9.65 18.33 27.94
C LYS A 380 -10.26 19.07 26.74
N PHE A 381 -9.93 20.36 26.57
CA PHE A 381 -10.41 21.15 25.44
C PHE A 381 -9.89 20.63 24.09
N ILE A 382 -8.57 20.40 23.96
CA ILE A 382 -7.96 19.97 22.69
C ILE A 382 -8.39 18.54 22.30
N ARG A 383 -8.67 17.67 23.27
CA ARG A 383 -9.23 16.32 23.03
C ARG A 383 -10.69 16.39 22.58
N LYS A 384 -11.49 17.25 23.25
CA LYS A 384 -12.89 17.48 22.88
C LYS A 384 -13.03 18.00 21.44
N THR A 385 -12.08 18.82 20.99
CA THR A 385 -12.05 19.41 19.64
C THR A 385 -11.20 18.59 18.66
N SER A 386 -10.61 17.47 19.08
CA SER A 386 -9.67 16.65 18.32
C SER A 386 -8.44 17.42 17.79
N ILE A 387 -8.12 18.57 18.36
CA ILE A 387 -6.93 19.38 18.02
C ILE A 387 -5.65 18.62 18.36
N ASP A 388 -5.68 17.73 19.36
CA ASP A 388 -4.53 16.89 19.72
C ASP A 388 -4.12 15.93 18.58
N GLU A 389 -4.99 15.63 17.64
CA GLU A 389 -4.73 14.71 16.52
C GLU A 389 -4.24 15.42 15.24
N LEU A 390 -4.23 16.75 15.20
CA LEU A 390 -3.80 17.52 14.02
C LEU A 390 -2.36 17.19 13.53
N PRO A 391 -1.37 16.89 14.39
CA PRO A 391 -0.04 16.50 13.93
C PRO A 391 -0.03 15.22 13.07
N GLN A 392 -1.05 14.38 13.13
CA GLN A 392 -1.14 13.16 12.34
C GLN A 392 -1.27 13.43 10.82
N PHE A 393 -1.67 14.64 10.39
CA PHE A 393 -1.63 15.00 8.98
C PHE A 393 -0.21 14.93 8.41
N PHE A 394 0.82 15.22 9.21
CA PHE A 394 2.22 15.01 8.82
C PHE A 394 2.56 13.52 8.69
N ASP A 395 1.99 12.65 9.54
CA ASP A 395 2.19 11.20 9.46
C ASP A 395 1.53 10.63 8.19
N VAL A 396 0.37 11.17 7.78
CA VAL A 396 -0.28 10.84 6.51
C VAL A 396 0.56 11.31 5.33
N LEU A 397 1.07 12.54 5.36
CA LEU A 397 1.90 13.09 4.29
C LEU A 397 3.17 12.26 4.09
N ARG A 398 3.81 11.84 5.19
CA ARG A 398 4.97 10.94 5.20
C ARG A 398 4.63 9.55 4.65
N GLY A 399 3.39 9.10 4.82
CA GLY A 399 2.90 7.81 4.33
C GLY A 399 2.84 6.71 5.38
N ASP A 400 3.10 7.03 6.64
CA ASP A 400 2.96 6.11 7.77
C ASP A 400 1.49 5.83 8.06
N MET A 401 0.62 6.81 7.81
CA MET A 401 -0.83 6.75 7.97
C MET A 401 -1.58 7.09 6.67
N SER A 402 -2.90 6.97 6.71
CA SER A 402 -3.87 7.43 5.72
C SER A 402 -4.85 8.39 6.37
N LEU A 403 -5.59 9.17 5.59
CA LEU A 403 -6.69 9.98 6.12
C LEU A 403 -7.78 9.07 6.70
N VAL A 404 -8.16 8.02 5.95
CA VAL A 404 -9.17 7.05 6.33
C VAL A 404 -8.54 5.65 6.43
N GLY A 405 -8.77 4.97 7.54
CA GLY A 405 -8.24 3.64 7.80
C GLY A 405 -8.67 3.11 9.17
N THR A 406 -8.11 1.98 9.57
CA THR A 406 -8.37 1.40 10.90
C THR A 406 -7.56 2.14 11.97
N ARG A 407 -8.02 2.12 13.23
CA ARG A 407 -7.28 2.72 14.34
C ARG A 407 -6.01 1.91 14.63
N PRO A 408 -4.83 2.53 14.68
CA PRO A 408 -3.60 1.82 15.02
C PRO A 408 -3.60 1.44 16.52
N PRO A 409 -3.45 0.15 16.87
CA PRO A 409 -3.34 -0.29 18.26
C PRO A 409 -2.01 0.13 18.88
N THR A 410 -1.97 0.16 20.20
CA THR A 410 -0.72 0.24 20.97
C THR A 410 0.03 -1.10 20.89
N LEU A 411 1.32 -1.10 21.23
CA LEU A 411 2.09 -2.34 21.31
C LEU A 411 1.50 -3.34 22.33
N ASP A 412 0.94 -2.83 23.43
CA ASP A 412 0.38 -3.67 24.48
C ASP A 412 -0.98 -4.26 24.08
N GLU A 413 -1.83 -3.49 23.37
CA GLU A 413 -3.03 -4.01 22.72
C GLU A 413 -2.68 -5.12 21.71
N TYR A 414 -1.68 -4.87 20.85
CA TYR A 414 -1.28 -5.82 19.81
C TYR A 414 -0.73 -7.15 20.34
N LYS A 415 0.00 -7.13 21.47
CA LYS A 415 0.50 -8.36 22.11
C LYS A 415 -0.63 -9.31 22.55
N GLN A 416 -1.81 -8.76 22.76
CA GLN A 416 -3.00 -9.51 23.21
C GLN A 416 -3.94 -9.85 22.05
N TYR A 417 -3.57 -9.50 20.78
CA TYR A 417 -4.39 -9.80 19.61
C TYR A 417 -4.43 -11.30 19.32
N GLU A 418 -5.64 -11.79 19.13
CA GLU A 418 -5.91 -13.09 18.53
C GLU A 418 -5.78 -13.00 17.00
N SER A 419 -5.87 -14.15 16.32
CA SER A 419 -5.66 -14.24 14.87
C SER A 419 -6.62 -13.34 14.07
N HIS A 420 -7.92 -13.38 14.39
CA HIS A 420 -8.93 -12.60 13.68
C HIS A 420 -8.77 -11.07 13.90
N HIS A 421 -8.22 -10.63 15.03
CA HIS A 421 -7.91 -9.22 15.28
C HIS A 421 -6.87 -8.68 14.31
N LYS A 422 -5.93 -9.52 13.83
CA LYS A 422 -4.87 -9.09 12.91
C LYS A 422 -5.40 -8.61 11.57
N ARG A 423 -6.57 -9.08 11.13
CA ARG A 423 -7.18 -8.66 9.88
C ARG A 423 -7.36 -7.14 9.78
N ARG A 424 -7.65 -6.48 10.90
CA ARG A 424 -7.75 -5.02 10.94
C ARG A 424 -6.45 -4.28 10.62
N LEU A 425 -5.32 -4.98 10.62
CA LEU A 425 -4.00 -4.44 10.27
C LEU A 425 -3.65 -4.67 8.79
N SER A 426 -4.49 -5.29 7.98
CA SER A 426 -4.20 -5.53 6.56
C SER A 426 -4.19 -4.25 5.71
N MET A 427 -4.76 -3.15 6.21
CA MET A 427 -4.70 -1.83 5.59
C MET A 427 -3.88 -0.83 6.43
N LYS A 428 -3.51 0.30 5.81
CA LYS A 428 -2.86 1.39 6.55
C LYS A 428 -3.79 1.99 7.59
N PRO A 429 -3.27 2.33 8.80
CA PRO A 429 -4.05 3.00 9.81
C PRO A 429 -4.47 4.41 9.35
N GLY A 430 -5.64 4.86 9.80
CA GLY A 430 -6.20 6.17 9.46
C GLY A 430 -6.23 7.14 10.64
N ILE A 431 -6.35 8.43 10.31
CA ILE A 431 -6.73 9.47 11.29
C ILE A 431 -8.19 9.24 11.70
N THR A 432 -9.04 8.92 10.72
CA THR A 432 -10.45 8.54 10.93
C THR A 432 -10.74 7.17 10.31
N GLY A 433 -11.85 6.57 10.68
CA GLY A 433 -12.28 5.27 10.17
C GLY A 433 -13.76 5.01 10.37
N LEU A 434 -14.26 3.90 9.83
CA LEU A 434 -15.68 3.57 9.85
C LEU A 434 -16.23 3.50 11.28
N TRP A 435 -15.55 2.82 12.20
CA TRP A 435 -15.99 2.71 13.60
C TRP A 435 -16.03 4.07 14.30
N GLN A 436 -15.09 4.98 14.00
CA GLN A 436 -15.02 6.31 14.61
C GLN A 436 -16.20 7.21 14.22
N VAL A 437 -16.77 7.01 13.03
CA VAL A 437 -17.93 7.78 12.54
C VAL A 437 -19.26 7.05 12.75
N SER A 438 -19.25 5.79 13.22
CA SER A 438 -20.44 4.96 13.43
C SER A 438 -20.89 4.88 14.90
N GLY A 439 -20.31 5.71 15.79
CA GLY A 439 -20.71 5.70 17.22
C GLY A 439 -19.53 5.55 18.17
N ARG A 440 -18.42 6.24 17.89
CA ARG A 440 -17.16 6.20 18.67
C ARG A 440 -17.32 6.11 20.20
N SER A 441 -18.32 6.82 20.74
CA SER A 441 -18.55 6.90 22.19
C SER A 441 -19.46 5.81 22.73
N ASP A 442 -20.27 5.20 21.87
CA ASP A 442 -21.33 4.29 22.26
C ASP A 442 -20.93 2.81 22.07
N ILE A 443 -19.77 2.56 21.46
CA ILE A 443 -19.21 1.23 21.29
C ILE A 443 -18.33 0.92 22.50
N GLU A 444 -18.75 -0.04 23.29
CA GLU A 444 -18.08 -0.47 24.54
C GLU A 444 -17.33 -1.79 24.36
N ASP A 445 -17.68 -2.58 23.33
CA ASP A 445 -17.05 -3.87 23.04
C ASP A 445 -15.97 -3.72 21.97
N PHE A 446 -14.78 -4.25 22.25
CA PHE A 446 -13.67 -4.28 21.30
C PHE A 446 -13.97 -5.12 20.06
N GLU A 447 -14.74 -6.20 20.20
CA GLU A 447 -15.12 -7.06 19.06
C GLU A 447 -16.01 -6.31 18.05
N ASP A 448 -16.84 -5.38 18.47
CA ASP A 448 -17.63 -4.56 17.57
C ASP A 448 -16.77 -3.53 16.82
N VAL A 449 -15.71 -3.01 17.46
CA VAL A 449 -14.69 -2.21 16.77
C VAL A 449 -13.98 -3.05 15.71
N VAL A 450 -13.61 -4.29 16.01
CA VAL A 450 -12.98 -5.22 15.07
C VAL A 450 -13.88 -5.49 13.87
N LYS A 451 -15.17 -5.80 14.11
CA LYS A 451 -16.16 -6.04 13.04
C LYS A 451 -16.27 -4.85 12.08
N LEU A 452 -16.38 -3.63 12.62
CA LEU A 452 -16.47 -2.41 11.79
C LEU A 452 -15.20 -2.14 11.01
N ASP A 453 -14.02 -2.38 11.60
CA ASP A 453 -12.74 -2.24 10.90
C ASP A 453 -12.60 -3.28 9.79
N VAL A 454 -12.97 -4.54 10.02
CA VAL A 454 -12.98 -5.60 9.01
C VAL A 454 -14.00 -5.30 7.91
N GLN A 455 -15.22 -4.85 8.28
CA GLN A 455 -16.24 -4.44 7.32
C GLN A 455 -15.73 -3.31 6.40
N TYR A 456 -14.99 -2.34 6.96
CA TYR A 456 -14.36 -1.28 6.15
C TYR A 456 -13.34 -1.85 5.18
N ILE A 457 -12.50 -2.79 5.61
CA ILE A 457 -11.46 -3.41 4.78
C ILE A 457 -12.09 -4.20 3.64
N ASP A 458 -13.08 -5.04 3.94
CA ASP A 458 -13.71 -5.95 2.98
C ASP A 458 -14.54 -5.21 1.93
N ASN A 459 -15.18 -4.11 2.32
CA ASN A 459 -16.01 -3.29 1.44
C ASN A 459 -15.33 -1.97 1.05
N TRP A 460 -14.01 -1.91 1.11
CA TRP A 460 -13.28 -0.68 0.85
C TRP A 460 -13.55 -0.15 -0.57
N SER A 461 -13.80 1.14 -0.65
CA SER A 461 -13.88 1.89 -1.91
C SER A 461 -13.46 3.33 -1.68
N LEU A 462 -12.91 3.97 -2.72
CA LEU A 462 -12.52 5.38 -2.65
C LEU A 462 -13.72 6.29 -2.31
N TRP A 463 -14.92 5.95 -2.83
CA TRP A 463 -16.15 6.66 -2.50
C TRP A 463 -16.58 6.47 -1.04
N GLY A 464 -16.31 5.28 -0.48
CA GLY A 464 -16.48 4.99 0.94
C GLY A 464 -15.62 5.91 1.82
N ASP A 465 -14.36 6.09 1.44
CA ASP A 465 -13.43 7.00 2.14
C ASP A 465 -13.93 8.45 2.11
N ILE A 466 -14.38 8.92 0.95
CA ILE A 466 -14.95 10.27 0.82
C ILE A 466 -16.15 10.44 1.76
N LYS A 467 -17.07 9.47 1.81
CA LYS A 467 -18.22 9.49 2.73
C LYS A 467 -17.78 9.54 4.20
N ILE A 468 -16.75 8.77 4.58
CA ILE A 468 -16.22 8.76 5.94
C ILE A 468 -15.61 10.13 6.28
N LEU A 469 -14.85 10.75 5.36
CA LEU A 469 -14.29 12.09 5.55
C LEU A 469 -15.37 13.14 5.78
N PHE A 470 -16.46 13.14 4.98
CA PHE A 470 -17.59 14.04 5.18
C PHE A 470 -18.28 13.82 6.52
N LYS A 471 -18.51 12.55 6.90
CA LYS A 471 -19.09 12.21 8.22
C LYS A 471 -18.17 12.67 9.37
N THR A 472 -16.85 12.49 9.22
CA THR A 472 -15.87 12.95 10.21
C THR A 472 -15.95 14.46 10.42
N GLY A 473 -15.98 15.24 9.31
CA GLY A 473 -16.18 16.68 9.37
C GLY A 473 -17.46 17.04 10.12
N TRP A 474 -18.57 16.39 9.81
CA TRP A 474 -19.84 16.62 10.48
C TRP A 474 -19.79 16.28 11.97
N VAL A 475 -19.20 15.15 12.36
CA VAL A 475 -19.07 14.72 13.78
C VAL A 475 -18.23 15.71 14.58
N VAL A 476 -17.12 16.18 14.01
CA VAL A 476 -16.25 17.19 14.65
C VAL A 476 -16.98 18.52 14.82
N PHE A 477 -17.69 19.00 13.79
CA PHE A 477 -18.46 20.26 13.85
C PHE A 477 -19.66 20.15 14.79
N ALA A 478 -20.37 19.02 14.80
CA ALA A 478 -21.53 18.82 15.67
C ALA A 478 -21.15 18.53 17.14
N GLY A 479 -19.86 18.40 17.45
CA GLY A 479 -19.37 18.06 18.80
C GLY A 479 -19.86 16.69 19.32
N ARG A 480 -20.39 15.84 18.43
CA ARG A 480 -20.90 14.50 18.78
C ARG A 480 -19.74 13.53 18.83
N GLY A 481 -19.58 12.81 19.95
CA GLY A 481 -18.59 11.73 20.09
C GLY A 481 -17.26 12.12 20.74
N ALA A 482 -17.08 13.36 21.20
CA ALA A 482 -15.99 13.75 22.07
C ALA A 482 -16.52 13.84 23.51
N LYS A 483 -16.45 12.73 24.23
CA LYS A 483 -16.58 12.67 25.69
C LYS A 483 -15.21 12.52 26.31
#